data_7ec145e43409585a3387cbed42917911
#
_entry.id   7ec145e43409585a3387cbed42917911
#
_cell.length_a   1.000
_cell.length_b   1.000
_cell.length_c   1.000
_cell.angle_alpha   90.00
_cell.angle_beta   90.00
_cell.angle_gamma   90.00
#
_symmetry.space_group_name_H-M   'P 1'
#
loop_
_entity.id
_entity.type
_entity.pdbx_description
1 polymer ?
#
loop_
_entity_poly.entity_id
_entity_poly.type
_entity_poly.pdbx_seq_one_letter_code
_entity_poly.pdbx_strand_id
1 'polypeptide(L)'
;MKNGGSMQVQMKLGVMMRDLLQVEDEAWGLYAFSRDILNRRILPETKTEMIAKANACGKAYAQRIIREYGTRDVRVIADKLKLKLEFQSALMTGKRVLFACYTPPYTIEIMEEPVRRAAELVQEEEQALVELFQQAGIMNTILGHEIFHFVEDQFAHEIYTRTEKILLWNLLGFKNYSTIRTLSEVGAMAFTQELNRLSYPPFILDVLLYYSYDAASAEKIYRDVLGVSSGRCREPVEDY
;
A
#
# COMPACT_ATOMS: atom_id res chain seq x y z
N MET A 1 -28.21 -13.74 -35.17
CA MET A 1 -26.90 -13.14 -34.86
C MET A 1 -26.55 -13.57 -33.43
N LYS A 2 -25.60 -14.48 -33.29
CA LYS A 2 -25.19 -15.00 -31.98
C LYS A 2 -24.18 -14.02 -31.36
N ASN A 3 -24.56 -13.37 -30.26
CA ASN A 3 -23.63 -12.63 -29.41
C ASN A 3 -22.67 -13.63 -28.77
N GLY A 4 -21.47 -13.72 -29.32
CA GLY A 4 -20.35 -14.40 -28.70
C GLY A 4 -19.78 -13.52 -27.59
N GLY A 5 -20.39 -13.55 -26.41
CA GLY A 5 -19.72 -13.07 -25.21
C GLY A 5 -18.51 -13.95 -24.95
N SER A 6 -17.30 -13.45 -25.19
CA SER A 6 -16.09 -14.09 -24.72
C SER A 6 -16.18 -14.14 -23.20
N MET A 7 -16.37 -15.35 -22.66
CA MET A 7 -16.23 -15.59 -21.23
C MET A 7 -14.75 -15.34 -20.90
N GLN A 8 -14.47 -14.16 -20.38
CA GLN A 8 -13.12 -13.82 -19.90
C GLN A 8 -12.85 -14.79 -18.74
N VAL A 9 -11.93 -15.72 -18.94
CA VAL A 9 -11.51 -16.65 -17.89
C VAL A 9 -10.85 -15.82 -16.80
N GLN A 10 -11.53 -15.75 -15.65
CA GLN A 10 -11.00 -15.05 -14.47
C GLN A 10 -9.66 -15.67 -14.06
N MET A 11 -8.65 -14.83 -13.85
CA MET A 11 -7.34 -15.30 -13.43
C MET A 11 -7.39 -15.81 -11.99
N LYS A 12 -6.73 -16.94 -11.74
CA LYS A 12 -6.69 -17.54 -10.40
C LYS A 12 -5.84 -16.71 -9.45
N LEU A 13 -6.32 -16.52 -8.23
CA LEU A 13 -5.63 -15.77 -7.18
C LEU A 13 -4.19 -16.24 -6.97
N GLY A 14 -3.97 -17.54 -6.80
CA GLY A 14 -2.64 -18.10 -6.56
C GLY A 14 -1.62 -17.80 -7.66
N VAL A 15 -2.06 -17.71 -8.94
CA VAL A 15 -1.17 -17.30 -10.05
C VAL A 15 -0.76 -15.85 -9.86
N MET A 16 -1.73 -14.95 -9.64
CA MET A 16 -1.44 -13.52 -9.43
C MET A 16 -0.51 -13.31 -8.23
N MET A 17 -0.78 -13.98 -7.11
CA MET A 17 0.03 -13.84 -5.90
C MET A 17 1.48 -14.29 -6.12
N ARG A 18 1.71 -15.44 -6.79
CA ARG A 18 3.08 -15.91 -7.09
C ARG A 18 3.86 -14.93 -7.97
N ASP A 19 3.22 -14.39 -9.00
CA ASP A 19 3.88 -13.43 -9.88
C ASP A 19 4.21 -12.13 -9.13
N LEU A 20 3.27 -11.63 -8.32
CA LEU A 20 3.44 -10.40 -7.55
C LEU A 20 4.48 -10.52 -6.44
N LEU A 21 4.70 -11.71 -5.89
CA LEU A 21 5.79 -11.98 -4.94
C LEU A 21 7.19 -11.78 -5.54
N GLN A 22 7.32 -11.83 -6.87
CA GLN A 22 8.58 -11.61 -7.57
C GLN A 22 8.80 -10.15 -7.99
N VAL A 23 7.82 -9.27 -7.76
CA VAL A 23 7.91 -7.86 -8.14
C VAL A 23 8.74 -7.08 -7.13
N GLU A 24 9.73 -6.34 -7.63
CA GLU A 24 10.63 -5.55 -6.80
C GLU A 24 9.95 -4.28 -6.23
N ASP A 25 10.47 -3.77 -5.11
CA ASP A 25 9.95 -2.59 -4.41
C ASP A 25 9.85 -1.34 -5.31
N GLU A 26 10.79 -1.17 -6.26
CA GLU A 26 10.76 -0.06 -7.20
C GLU A 26 9.53 -0.10 -8.11
N ALA A 27 9.20 -1.27 -8.65
CA ALA A 27 8.04 -1.44 -9.53
C ALA A 27 6.72 -1.17 -8.77
N TRP A 28 6.62 -1.59 -7.52
CA TRP A 28 5.49 -1.24 -6.65
C TRP A 28 5.41 0.27 -6.40
N GLY A 29 6.52 0.92 -6.16
CA GLY A 29 6.58 2.38 -6.02
C GLY A 29 6.15 3.10 -7.30
N LEU A 30 6.61 2.66 -8.47
CA LEU A 30 6.20 3.21 -9.76
C LEU A 30 4.71 2.97 -10.04
N TYR A 31 4.17 1.80 -9.67
CA TYR A 31 2.73 1.54 -9.70
C TYR A 31 1.96 2.52 -8.81
N ALA A 32 2.41 2.74 -7.58
CA ALA A 32 1.80 3.73 -6.69
C ALA A 32 1.82 5.14 -7.31
N PHE A 33 2.95 5.56 -7.91
CA PHE A 33 3.06 6.81 -8.64
C PHE A 33 2.12 6.91 -9.83
N SER A 34 1.85 5.80 -10.54
CA SER A 34 0.95 5.81 -11.70
C SER A 34 -0.48 6.27 -11.35
N ARG A 35 -0.85 6.15 -10.08
CA ARG A 35 -2.16 6.55 -9.51
C ARG A 35 -2.14 7.93 -8.85
N ASP A 36 -0.98 8.58 -8.77
CA ASP A 36 -0.84 9.91 -8.19
C ASP A 36 -1.21 10.99 -9.21
N ILE A 37 -1.96 12.00 -8.78
CA ILE A 37 -2.36 13.14 -9.62
C ILE A 37 -1.15 13.94 -10.15
N LEU A 38 -0.02 13.85 -9.46
CA LEU A 38 1.23 14.52 -9.82
C LEU A 38 2.13 13.67 -10.73
N ASN A 39 1.72 12.44 -11.05
CA ASN A 39 2.51 11.47 -11.82
C ASN A 39 3.12 12.06 -13.09
N ARG A 40 2.33 12.80 -13.87
CA ARG A 40 2.75 13.41 -15.15
C ARG A 40 3.69 14.61 -14.98
N ARG A 41 3.86 15.13 -13.75
CA ARG A 41 4.71 16.30 -13.44
C ARG A 41 6.10 15.92 -12.96
N ILE A 42 6.34 14.64 -12.70
CA ILE A 42 7.60 14.15 -12.13
C ILE A 42 8.28 13.27 -13.18
N LEU A 43 9.54 13.56 -13.47
CA LEU A 43 10.33 12.78 -14.41
C LEU A 43 10.54 11.35 -13.92
N PRO A 44 10.65 10.34 -14.81
CA PRO A 44 10.83 8.94 -14.42
C PRO A 44 12.00 8.72 -13.47
N GLU A 45 13.16 9.30 -13.78
CA GLU A 45 14.38 9.18 -12.98
C GLU A 45 14.21 9.76 -11.57
N THR A 46 13.50 10.90 -11.50
CA THR A 46 13.17 11.54 -10.22
C THR A 46 12.22 10.67 -9.37
N LYS A 47 11.26 9.97 -10.01
CA LYS A 47 10.37 9.03 -9.30
C LYS A 47 11.16 7.89 -8.69
N THR A 48 12.05 7.26 -9.45
CA THR A 48 12.91 6.17 -8.95
C THR A 48 13.73 6.62 -7.74
N GLU A 49 14.34 7.82 -7.81
CA GLU A 49 15.09 8.38 -6.67
C GLU A 49 14.18 8.65 -5.46
N MET A 50 12.99 9.22 -5.68
CA MET A 50 12.01 9.49 -4.62
C MET A 50 11.51 8.20 -3.98
N ILE A 51 11.23 7.14 -4.76
CA ILE A 51 10.84 5.82 -4.27
C ILE A 51 11.94 5.24 -3.38
N ALA A 52 13.18 5.27 -3.84
CA ALA A 52 14.32 4.76 -3.06
C ALA A 52 14.46 5.50 -1.72
N LYS A 53 14.33 6.84 -1.71
CA LYS A 53 14.38 7.65 -0.49
C LYS A 53 13.19 7.39 0.44
N ALA A 54 11.97 7.22 -0.10
CA ALA A 54 10.79 6.92 0.70
C ALA A 54 10.89 5.52 1.34
N ASN A 55 11.38 4.51 0.60
CA ASN A 55 11.65 3.17 1.12
C ASN A 55 12.70 3.23 2.24
N ALA A 56 13.81 3.93 2.03
CA ALA A 56 14.85 4.09 3.05
C ALA A 56 14.31 4.81 4.29
N CYS A 57 13.48 5.83 4.11
CA CYS A 57 12.82 6.55 5.18
C CYS A 57 11.91 5.63 6.00
N GLY A 58 11.01 4.87 5.36
CA GLY A 58 10.12 3.94 6.05
C GLY A 58 10.91 2.91 6.88
N LYS A 59 11.93 2.28 6.29
CA LYS A 59 12.80 1.32 6.98
C LYS A 59 13.53 1.96 8.18
N ALA A 60 14.04 3.19 8.02
CA ALA A 60 14.75 3.90 9.11
C ALA A 60 13.82 4.21 10.29
N TYR A 61 12.58 4.65 10.02
CA TYR A 61 11.60 4.90 11.09
C TYR A 61 11.10 3.61 11.75
N ALA A 62 10.94 2.51 11.01
CA ALA A 62 10.67 1.20 11.61
C ALA A 62 11.77 0.80 12.60
N GLN A 63 13.03 0.92 12.20
CA GLN A 63 14.17 0.64 13.08
C GLN A 63 14.25 1.58 14.29
N ARG A 64 13.86 2.86 14.13
CA ARG A 64 13.76 3.81 15.26
C ARG A 64 12.71 3.35 16.27
N ILE A 65 11.51 3.00 15.82
CA ILE A 65 10.41 2.50 16.66
C ILE A 65 10.80 1.19 17.35
N ILE A 66 11.41 0.24 16.62
CA ILE A 66 11.87 -1.02 17.21
C ILE A 66 12.87 -0.78 18.33
N ARG A 67 13.85 0.12 18.12
CA ARG A 67 14.84 0.45 19.18
C ARG A 67 14.20 1.15 20.37
N GLU A 68 13.28 2.07 20.13
CA GLU A 68 12.61 2.85 21.18
C GLU A 68 11.73 1.99 22.08
N TYR A 69 10.96 1.06 21.47
CA TYR A 69 10.01 0.23 22.22
C TYR A 69 10.51 -1.19 22.53
N GLY A 70 11.63 -1.60 21.98
CA GLY A 70 12.25 -2.90 22.24
C GLY A 70 11.46 -4.10 21.68
N THR A 71 10.58 -3.88 20.72
CA THR A 71 9.70 -4.92 20.15
C THR A 71 9.36 -4.64 18.68
N ARG A 72 8.93 -5.70 17.98
CA ARG A 72 8.33 -5.64 16.63
C ARG A 72 6.82 -5.93 16.65
N ASP A 73 6.27 -6.29 17.81
CA ASP A 73 4.84 -6.55 17.93
C ASP A 73 4.07 -5.25 17.74
N VAL A 74 3.35 -5.17 16.63
CA VAL A 74 2.58 -3.96 16.24
C VAL A 74 1.50 -3.60 17.24
N ARG A 75 0.92 -4.59 17.95
CA ARG A 75 -0.12 -4.34 18.96
C ARG A 75 0.50 -3.75 20.22
N VAL A 76 1.65 -4.27 20.65
CA VAL A 76 2.41 -3.73 21.77
C VAL A 76 2.90 -2.31 21.45
N ILE A 77 3.34 -2.07 20.21
CA ILE A 77 3.75 -0.74 19.75
C ILE A 77 2.55 0.23 19.77
N ALA A 78 1.40 -0.19 19.22
CA ALA A 78 0.18 0.62 19.23
C ALA A 78 -0.24 1.01 20.66
N ASP A 79 -0.18 0.07 21.61
CA ASP A 79 -0.47 0.33 23.02
C ASP A 79 0.51 1.35 23.64
N LYS A 80 1.81 1.16 23.41
CA LYS A 80 2.86 2.09 23.90
C LYS A 80 2.74 3.49 23.29
N LEU A 81 2.29 3.59 22.04
CA LEU A 81 1.97 4.85 21.36
C LEU A 81 0.62 5.44 21.79
N LYS A 82 -0.13 4.73 22.64
CA LYS A 82 -1.49 5.10 23.12
C LYS A 82 -2.49 5.26 21.97
N LEU A 83 -2.33 4.46 20.92
CA LEU A 83 -3.25 4.43 19.80
C LEU A 83 -4.53 3.70 20.21
N LYS A 84 -5.66 4.29 19.88
CA LYS A 84 -6.97 3.68 20.03
C LYS A 84 -7.27 2.83 18.81
N LEU A 85 -7.35 1.51 18.98
CA LEU A 85 -7.72 0.58 17.92
C LEU A 85 -9.23 0.36 17.96
N GLU A 86 -9.91 0.64 16.87
CA GLU A 86 -11.34 0.41 16.67
C GLU A 86 -11.54 -0.64 15.57
N PHE A 87 -12.23 -1.72 15.92
CA PHE A 87 -12.53 -2.80 14.99
C PHE A 87 -13.99 -2.67 14.55
N GLN A 88 -14.19 -2.64 13.23
CA GLN A 88 -15.51 -2.49 12.63
C GLN A 88 -15.78 -3.65 11.67
N SER A 89 -17.05 -4.04 11.54
CA SER A 89 -17.42 -5.17 10.69
C SER A 89 -17.15 -4.90 9.22
N ALA A 90 -17.57 -3.77 8.69
CA ALA A 90 -17.18 -3.23 7.37
C ALA A 90 -17.72 -1.80 7.19
N LEU A 91 -16.92 -0.93 6.58
CA LEU A 91 -17.41 0.34 6.06
C LEU A 91 -17.26 0.34 4.53
N MET A 92 -18.39 0.24 3.85
CA MET A 92 -18.49 0.48 2.41
C MET A 92 -18.77 1.97 2.19
N THR A 93 -17.74 2.76 1.90
CA THR A 93 -17.93 4.15 1.46
C THR A 93 -17.98 4.19 -0.07
N GLY A 94 -19.20 4.07 -0.63
CA GLY A 94 -19.40 4.07 -2.07
C GLY A 94 -18.79 2.84 -2.77
N LYS A 95 -18.00 3.05 -3.84
CA LYS A 95 -17.34 1.98 -4.62
C LYS A 95 -15.97 1.55 -4.08
N ARG A 96 -15.49 2.16 -2.98
CA ARG A 96 -14.17 1.85 -2.39
C ARG A 96 -14.35 1.03 -1.13
N VAL A 97 -13.64 -0.08 -1.06
CA VAL A 97 -13.48 -0.86 0.17
C VAL A 97 -12.36 -0.20 0.97
N LEU A 98 -12.67 0.25 2.18
CA LEU A 98 -11.67 0.72 3.13
C LEU A 98 -11.23 -0.50 3.96
N PHE A 99 -9.94 -0.66 4.15
CA PHE A 99 -9.37 -1.79 4.93
C PHE A 99 -8.94 -1.35 6.32
N ALA A 100 -8.38 -0.15 6.43
CA ALA A 100 -8.10 0.54 7.67
C ALA A 100 -7.95 2.04 7.40
N CYS A 101 -7.93 2.84 8.46
CA CYS A 101 -7.68 4.27 8.38
C CYS A 101 -7.14 4.80 9.70
N TYR A 102 -5.97 5.46 9.64
CA TYR A 102 -5.52 6.30 10.73
C TYR A 102 -6.27 7.64 10.70
N THR A 103 -6.91 7.96 11.82
CA THR A 103 -7.58 9.25 12.06
C THR A 103 -6.86 9.99 13.19
N PRO A 104 -6.19 11.12 12.88
CA PRO A 104 -5.53 11.92 13.91
C PRO A 104 -6.50 12.31 15.03
N PRO A 105 -6.06 12.46 16.29
CA PRO A 105 -4.64 12.32 16.65
C PRO A 105 -4.19 10.91 17.02
N TYR A 106 -5.08 9.95 17.33
CA TYR A 106 -4.67 8.67 17.94
C TYR A 106 -5.54 7.46 17.56
N THR A 107 -6.46 7.57 16.61
CA THR A 107 -7.40 6.48 16.30
C THR A 107 -7.00 5.74 15.04
N ILE A 108 -6.98 4.42 15.10
CA ILE A 108 -6.85 3.53 13.93
C ILE A 108 -8.11 2.67 13.86
N GLU A 109 -8.89 2.85 12.81
CA GLU A 109 -10.06 2.04 12.49
C GLU A 109 -9.64 0.90 11.55
N ILE A 110 -10.01 -0.33 11.88
CA ILE A 110 -9.66 -1.54 11.11
C ILE A 110 -10.94 -2.27 10.76
N MET A 111 -11.09 -2.62 9.47
CA MET A 111 -12.21 -3.39 8.97
C MET A 111 -11.89 -4.88 9.05
N GLU A 112 -12.58 -5.61 9.92
CA GLU A 112 -12.30 -7.04 10.15
C GLU A 112 -12.77 -7.93 8.99
N GLU A 113 -13.89 -7.60 8.37
CA GLU A 113 -14.49 -8.43 7.32
C GLU A 113 -13.57 -8.59 6.10
N PRO A 114 -12.95 -7.53 5.53
CA PRO A 114 -12.00 -7.66 4.41
C PRO A 114 -10.83 -8.59 4.74
N VAL A 115 -10.29 -8.47 5.95
CA VAL A 115 -9.18 -9.30 6.42
C VAL A 115 -9.58 -10.78 6.53
N ARG A 116 -10.74 -11.03 7.12
CA ARG A 116 -11.29 -12.38 7.26
C ARG A 116 -11.54 -13.02 5.89
N ARG A 117 -12.21 -12.30 4.96
CA ARG A 117 -12.47 -12.79 3.60
C ARG A 117 -11.18 -13.11 2.85
N ALA A 118 -10.17 -12.24 2.93
CA ALA A 118 -8.89 -12.46 2.29
C ALA A 118 -8.19 -13.71 2.84
N ALA A 119 -8.20 -13.89 4.16
CA ALA A 119 -7.63 -15.07 4.81
C ALA A 119 -8.37 -16.36 4.43
N GLU A 120 -9.72 -16.33 4.33
CA GLU A 120 -10.52 -17.48 3.89
C GLU A 120 -10.20 -17.87 2.44
N LEU A 121 -10.07 -16.90 1.52
CA LEU A 121 -9.71 -17.17 0.12
C LEU A 121 -8.35 -17.86 -0.01
N VAL A 122 -7.38 -17.43 0.79
CA VAL A 122 -6.02 -18.00 0.74
C VAL A 122 -6.01 -19.45 1.23
N GLN A 123 -6.96 -19.88 2.10
CA GLN A 123 -7.03 -21.28 2.56
C GLN A 123 -7.27 -22.30 1.43
N GLU A 124 -7.77 -21.85 0.28
CA GLU A 124 -7.97 -22.70 -0.90
C GLU A 124 -6.74 -22.78 -1.82
N GLU A 125 -5.68 -22.04 -1.48
CA GLU A 125 -4.46 -21.93 -2.28
C GLU A 125 -3.35 -22.88 -1.77
N GLU A 126 -2.19 -22.81 -2.40
CA GLU A 126 -1.01 -23.59 -2.02
C GLU A 126 -0.56 -23.27 -0.58
N GLN A 127 -0.06 -24.27 0.15
CA GLN A 127 0.35 -24.16 1.54
C GLN A 127 1.32 -22.96 1.78
N ALA A 128 2.22 -22.70 0.85
CA ALA A 128 3.15 -21.56 0.95
C ALA A 128 2.46 -20.19 0.99
N LEU A 129 1.36 -20.02 0.25
CA LEU A 129 0.55 -18.79 0.29
C LEU A 129 -0.29 -18.73 1.58
N VAL A 130 -0.81 -19.85 2.03
CA VAL A 130 -1.54 -19.95 3.32
C VAL A 130 -0.65 -19.49 4.48
N GLU A 131 0.61 -19.91 4.50
CA GLU A 131 1.56 -19.54 5.54
C GLU A 131 1.93 -18.05 5.51
N LEU A 132 2.04 -17.47 4.31
CA LEU A 132 2.36 -16.03 4.15
C LEU A 132 1.19 -15.11 4.53
N PHE A 133 -0.05 -15.51 4.20
CA PHE A 133 -1.23 -14.66 4.30
C PHE A 133 -2.26 -15.13 5.33
N GLN A 134 -1.76 -15.57 6.48
CA GLN A 134 -2.64 -15.84 7.62
C GLN A 134 -3.36 -14.58 8.10
N GLN A 135 -4.57 -14.72 8.62
CA GLN A 135 -5.38 -13.59 9.08
C GLN A 135 -4.62 -12.66 10.04
N ALA A 136 -3.88 -13.24 11.00
CA ALA A 136 -3.07 -12.44 11.93
C ALA A 136 -1.95 -11.67 11.24
N GLY A 137 -1.31 -12.26 10.22
CA GLY A 137 -0.27 -11.62 9.42
C GLY A 137 -0.82 -10.47 8.58
N ILE A 138 -1.97 -10.66 7.92
CA ILE A 138 -2.67 -9.62 7.16
C ILE A 138 -3.03 -8.46 8.10
N MET A 139 -3.62 -8.76 9.26
CA MET A 139 -4.00 -7.76 10.26
C MET A 139 -2.79 -6.96 10.76
N ASN A 140 -1.69 -7.64 11.08
CA ASN A 140 -0.47 -6.98 11.55
C ASN A 140 0.17 -6.10 10.46
N THR A 141 0.08 -6.51 9.20
CA THR A 141 0.54 -5.72 8.06
C THR A 141 -0.28 -4.44 7.92
N ILE A 142 -1.60 -4.53 7.97
CA ILE A 142 -2.49 -3.38 7.90
C ILE A 142 -2.25 -2.44 9.09
N LEU A 143 -2.16 -2.97 10.31
CA LEU A 143 -1.90 -2.15 11.49
C LEU A 143 -0.52 -1.46 11.43
N GLY A 144 0.51 -2.15 10.94
CA GLY A 144 1.82 -1.56 10.74
C GLY A 144 1.79 -0.38 9.78
N HIS A 145 1.01 -0.48 8.69
CA HIS A 145 0.80 0.60 7.73
C HIS A 145 0.18 1.84 8.39
N GLU A 146 -0.88 1.67 9.17
CA GLU A 146 -1.56 2.78 9.84
C GLU A 146 -0.71 3.38 10.98
N ILE A 147 0.11 2.57 11.66
CA ILE A 147 1.09 3.07 12.63
C ILE A 147 2.11 4.00 11.95
N PHE A 148 2.52 3.71 10.70
CA PHE A 148 3.42 4.61 9.99
C PHE A 148 2.79 5.99 9.76
N HIS A 149 1.52 6.07 9.40
CA HIS A 149 0.85 7.36 9.23
C HIS A 149 0.78 8.17 10.52
N PHE A 150 0.60 7.50 11.67
CA PHE A 150 0.75 8.15 12.98
C PHE A 150 2.18 8.64 13.20
N VAL A 151 3.18 7.80 12.95
CA VAL A 151 4.60 8.18 13.08
C VAL A 151 4.93 9.35 12.16
N GLU A 152 4.43 9.31 10.93
CA GLU A 152 4.60 10.37 9.95
C GLU A 152 4.04 11.71 10.44
N ASP A 153 2.90 11.71 11.12
CA ASP A 153 2.32 12.91 11.74
C ASP A 153 3.18 13.43 12.91
N GLN A 154 3.68 12.53 13.76
CA GLN A 154 4.55 12.92 14.89
C GLN A 154 5.87 13.57 14.42
N PHE A 155 6.38 13.15 13.26
CA PHE A 155 7.65 13.62 12.69
C PHE A 155 7.45 14.46 11.42
N ALA A 156 6.27 15.08 11.25
CA ALA A 156 5.89 15.78 10.00
C ALA A 156 6.88 16.86 9.55
N HIS A 157 7.67 17.43 10.46
CA HIS A 157 8.65 18.48 10.13
C HIS A 157 10.00 17.94 9.68
N GLU A 158 10.30 16.65 9.88
CA GLU A 158 11.61 16.06 9.57
C GLU A 158 11.52 14.84 8.64
N ILE A 159 10.39 14.12 8.63
CA ILE A 159 10.22 12.91 7.84
C ILE A 159 10.18 13.19 6.34
N TYR A 160 10.99 12.45 5.57
CA TYR A 160 11.14 12.67 4.13
C TYR A 160 9.81 12.66 3.37
N THR A 161 8.91 11.76 3.70
CA THR A 161 7.61 11.59 3.02
C THR A 161 6.69 12.81 3.15
N ARG A 162 6.90 13.68 4.15
CA ARG A 162 6.17 14.95 4.36
C ARG A 162 6.96 16.18 3.95
N THR A 163 8.28 16.11 4.00
CA THR A 163 9.14 17.28 3.72
C THR A 163 9.49 17.39 2.25
N GLU A 164 9.48 16.28 1.50
CA GLU A 164 9.69 16.30 0.04
C GLU A 164 8.49 16.93 -0.67
N LYS A 165 8.78 17.91 -1.54
CA LYS A 165 7.77 18.70 -2.24
C LYS A 165 8.19 18.97 -3.67
N ILE A 166 7.20 19.02 -4.56
CA ILE A 166 7.42 19.48 -5.93
C ILE A 166 6.87 20.90 -6.13
N LEU A 167 7.56 21.67 -6.96
CA LEU A 167 7.09 22.98 -7.40
C LEU A 167 5.96 22.78 -8.42
N LEU A 168 4.76 23.25 -8.11
CA LEU A 168 3.62 23.20 -9.01
C LEU A 168 3.65 24.35 -10.02
N TRP A 169 3.92 25.57 -9.56
CA TRP A 169 4.04 26.76 -10.38
C TRP A 169 4.84 27.86 -9.68
N ASN A 170 5.42 28.75 -10.49
CA ASN A 170 6.09 29.97 -10.05
C ASN A 170 5.54 31.13 -10.89
N LEU A 171 4.86 32.07 -10.24
CA LEU A 171 4.27 33.23 -10.89
C LEU A 171 4.72 34.49 -10.16
N LEU A 172 5.42 35.38 -10.84
CA LEU A 172 5.90 36.68 -10.30
C LEU A 172 6.65 36.55 -8.94
N GLY A 173 7.42 35.46 -8.78
CA GLY A 173 8.17 35.19 -7.55
C GLY A 173 7.40 34.39 -6.47
N PHE A 174 6.09 34.22 -6.62
CA PHE A 174 5.30 33.36 -5.75
C PHE A 174 5.41 31.91 -6.20
N LYS A 175 5.92 31.06 -5.30
CA LYS A 175 6.12 29.62 -5.56
C LYS A 175 5.08 28.81 -4.81
N ASN A 176 4.38 27.93 -5.50
CA ASN A 176 3.47 26.96 -4.90
C ASN A 176 4.09 25.56 -4.94
N TYR A 177 4.16 24.93 -3.78
CA TYR A 177 4.68 23.57 -3.61
C TYR A 177 3.59 22.63 -3.15
N SER A 178 3.66 21.38 -3.59
CA SER A 178 2.79 20.30 -3.12
C SER A 178 3.62 19.15 -2.58
N THR A 179 3.11 18.53 -1.51
CA THR A 179 3.57 17.22 -1.06
C THR A 179 3.09 16.14 -2.04
N ILE A 180 3.81 15.03 -2.11
CA ILE A 180 3.53 13.89 -2.97
C ILE A 180 2.97 12.77 -2.09
N ARG A 181 1.65 12.53 -2.15
CA ARG A 181 0.97 11.56 -1.29
C ARG A 181 1.51 10.14 -1.45
N THR A 182 1.89 9.79 -2.67
CA THR A 182 2.49 8.49 -2.97
C THR A 182 3.73 8.18 -2.13
N LEU A 183 4.52 9.18 -1.76
CA LEU A 183 5.71 8.95 -0.91
C LEU A 183 5.34 8.47 0.48
N SER A 184 4.22 8.96 1.04
CA SER A 184 3.66 8.48 2.30
C SER A 184 3.30 6.99 2.21
N GLU A 185 2.60 6.58 1.14
CA GLU A 185 2.22 5.18 0.92
C GLU A 185 3.45 4.27 0.75
N VAL A 186 4.42 4.69 -0.08
CA VAL A 186 5.68 3.93 -0.27
C VAL A 186 6.45 3.79 1.04
N GLY A 187 6.54 4.89 1.81
CA GLY A 187 7.15 4.87 3.13
C GLY A 187 6.44 3.94 4.12
N ALA A 188 5.10 3.96 4.12
CA ALA A 188 4.28 3.09 4.97
C ALA A 188 4.50 1.60 4.66
N MET A 189 4.56 1.23 3.37
CA MET A 189 4.83 -0.14 2.97
C MET A 189 6.24 -0.60 3.39
N ALA A 190 7.25 0.23 3.17
CA ALA A 190 8.61 -0.09 3.58
C ALA A 190 8.78 -0.17 5.12
N PHE A 191 8.11 0.72 5.86
CA PHE A 191 8.05 0.68 7.31
C PHE A 191 7.42 -0.63 7.80
N THR A 192 6.30 -1.00 7.23
CA THR A 192 5.54 -2.20 7.59
C THR A 192 6.31 -3.47 7.29
N GLN A 193 6.96 -3.53 6.12
CA GLN A 193 7.80 -4.66 5.73
C GLN A 193 8.95 -4.86 6.72
N GLU A 194 9.65 -3.79 7.08
CA GLU A 194 10.76 -3.81 8.04
C GLU A 194 10.30 -4.16 9.46
N LEU A 195 9.20 -3.54 9.91
CA LEU A 195 8.66 -3.75 11.25
C LEU A 195 8.24 -5.20 11.46
N ASN A 196 7.46 -5.76 10.55
CA ASN A 196 6.90 -7.11 10.64
C ASN A 196 7.84 -8.20 10.08
N ARG A 197 9.01 -7.86 9.54
CA ARG A 197 9.94 -8.79 8.85
C ARG A 197 9.25 -9.56 7.73
N LEU A 198 8.44 -8.88 6.92
CA LEU A 198 7.74 -9.54 5.84
C LEU A 198 8.72 -9.94 4.73
N SER A 199 8.58 -11.16 4.23
CA SER A 199 9.33 -11.67 3.07
C SER A 199 8.70 -11.26 1.74
N TYR A 200 7.68 -10.41 1.76
CA TYR A 200 6.95 -9.94 0.59
C TYR A 200 6.64 -8.45 0.68
N PRO A 201 6.47 -7.76 -0.47
CA PRO A 201 6.03 -6.37 -0.49
C PRO A 201 4.59 -6.23 0.03
N PRO A 202 4.32 -5.40 1.05
CA PRO A 202 2.98 -5.26 1.61
C PRO A 202 1.92 -4.80 0.61
N PHE A 203 2.29 -4.10 -0.46
CA PHE A 203 1.40 -3.72 -1.56
C PHE A 203 0.63 -4.89 -2.18
N ILE A 204 1.15 -6.12 -2.07
CA ILE A 204 0.46 -7.31 -2.59
C ILE A 204 -0.91 -7.52 -1.92
N LEU A 205 -1.09 -7.00 -0.70
CA LEU A 205 -2.37 -7.07 0.01
C LEU A 205 -3.47 -6.27 -0.71
N ASP A 206 -3.14 -5.23 -1.48
CA ASP A 206 -4.13 -4.52 -2.29
C ASP A 206 -4.84 -5.49 -3.24
N VAL A 207 -4.07 -6.36 -3.92
CA VAL A 207 -4.64 -7.36 -4.82
C VAL A 207 -5.44 -8.41 -4.06
N LEU A 208 -4.89 -8.96 -2.98
CA LEU A 208 -5.55 -9.99 -2.17
C LEU A 208 -6.87 -9.49 -1.57
N LEU A 209 -6.86 -8.32 -0.96
CA LEU A 209 -8.03 -7.74 -0.31
C LEU A 209 -9.11 -7.36 -1.34
N TYR A 210 -8.71 -6.75 -2.47
CA TYR A 210 -9.66 -6.44 -3.55
C TYR A 210 -10.25 -7.69 -4.17
N TYR A 211 -9.46 -8.75 -4.37
CA TYR A 211 -9.95 -10.00 -4.97
C TYR A 211 -11.14 -10.58 -4.20
N SER A 212 -11.19 -10.40 -2.89
CA SER A 212 -12.29 -10.88 -2.05
C SER A 212 -13.63 -10.16 -2.31
N TYR A 213 -13.63 -9.02 -2.98
CA TYR A 213 -14.82 -8.22 -3.32
C TYR A 213 -15.06 -8.07 -4.81
N ASP A 214 -14.00 -7.87 -5.57
CA ASP A 214 -14.04 -7.61 -7.00
C ASP A 214 -12.76 -8.13 -7.66
N ALA A 215 -12.83 -9.37 -8.11
CA ALA A 215 -11.72 -10.03 -8.76
C ALA A 215 -11.27 -9.34 -10.07
N ALA A 216 -12.18 -8.64 -10.78
CA ALA A 216 -11.82 -7.90 -11.98
C ALA A 216 -10.98 -6.67 -11.65
N SER A 217 -11.30 -5.96 -10.57
CA SER A 217 -10.47 -4.85 -10.05
C SER A 217 -9.12 -5.35 -9.57
N ALA A 218 -9.06 -6.48 -8.86
CA ALA A 218 -7.80 -7.09 -8.45
C ALA A 218 -6.93 -7.49 -9.66
N GLU A 219 -7.53 -8.08 -10.69
CA GLU A 219 -6.84 -8.44 -11.93
C GLU A 219 -6.32 -7.20 -12.67
N LYS A 220 -7.05 -6.09 -12.63
CA LYS A 220 -6.57 -4.81 -13.18
C LYS A 220 -5.33 -4.33 -12.43
N ILE A 221 -5.36 -4.30 -11.09
CA ILE A 221 -4.20 -3.93 -10.26
C ILE A 221 -3.00 -4.81 -10.61
N TYR A 222 -3.18 -6.12 -10.65
CA TYR A 222 -2.15 -7.08 -11.02
C TYR A 222 -1.51 -6.77 -12.38
N ARG A 223 -2.33 -6.53 -13.41
CA ARG A 223 -1.84 -6.20 -14.76
C ARG A 223 -1.09 -4.87 -14.80
N ASP A 224 -1.58 -3.87 -14.06
CA ASP A 224 -0.95 -2.56 -13.98
C ASP A 224 0.44 -2.67 -13.34
N VAL A 225 0.57 -3.43 -12.24
CA VAL A 225 1.85 -3.68 -11.57
C VAL A 225 2.84 -4.40 -12.49
N LEU A 226 2.42 -5.49 -13.15
CA LEU A 226 3.29 -6.22 -14.09
C LEU A 226 3.63 -5.40 -15.33
N GLY A 227 2.72 -4.53 -15.77
CA GLY A 227 2.96 -3.59 -16.87
C GLY A 227 4.10 -2.63 -16.56
N VAL A 228 4.13 -2.10 -15.34
CA VAL A 228 5.21 -1.24 -14.84
C VAL A 228 6.51 -2.02 -14.70
N SER A 229 6.48 -3.19 -14.06
CA SER A 229 7.65 -4.06 -13.84
C SER A 229 8.34 -4.48 -15.16
N SER A 230 7.58 -4.66 -16.24
CA SER A 230 8.11 -5.04 -17.55
C SER A 230 8.55 -3.87 -18.43
N GLY A 231 8.56 -2.65 -17.91
CA GLY A 231 8.89 -1.44 -18.69
C GLY A 231 7.82 -1.06 -19.74
N ARG A 232 6.66 -1.73 -19.72
CA ARG A 232 5.54 -1.45 -20.60
C ARG A 232 4.58 -0.44 -19.92
N CYS A 233 5.06 0.77 -19.63
CA CYS A 233 4.17 1.86 -19.23
C CYS A 233 3.15 2.13 -20.35
N ARG A 234 1.94 1.61 -20.19
CA ARG A 234 0.78 2.17 -20.91
C ARG A 234 0.37 3.44 -20.17
N GLU A 235 0.33 4.55 -20.90
CA GLU A 235 -0.34 5.76 -20.40
C GLU A 235 -1.75 5.37 -19.96
N PRO A 236 -2.25 5.89 -18.81
CA PRO A 236 -3.62 5.59 -18.37
C PRO A 236 -4.59 6.05 -19.46
N VAL A 237 -5.45 5.12 -19.88
CA VAL A 237 -6.61 5.42 -20.72
C VAL A 237 -7.49 6.38 -19.94
N GLU A 238 -7.80 7.53 -20.55
CA GLU A 238 -8.72 8.53 -20.02
C GLU A 238 -10.12 7.93 -19.97
N ASP A 239 -10.57 7.54 -18.78
CA ASP A 239 -12.00 7.37 -18.49
C ASP A 239 -12.48 8.68 -17.85
N TYR A 240 -13.16 9.49 -18.70
CA TYR A 240 -13.93 10.68 -18.34
C TYR A 240 -15.17 10.34 -17.48
#